data_ed07c5a8d7d55d3f7093b06229aad503
#
_entry.id   ed07c5a8d7d55d3f7093b06229aad503
#
_cell.length_a   1.000
_cell.length_b   1.000
_cell.length_c   1.000
_cell.angle_alpha   90.00
_cell.angle_beta   90.00
_cell.angle_gamma   90.00
#
_symmetry.space_group_name_H-M   'P 1'
#
loop_
_entity.id
_entity.type
_entity.pdbx_description
1 polymer ?
#
loop_
_entity_poly.entity_id
_entity_poly.type
_entity_poly.pdbx_seq_one_letter_code
_entity_poly.pdbx_strand_id
1 'polypeptide(L)'
;MALTSEVKDELARIQVTKTANRIAELSAILRFAGGLHLISGRIVIEVELDSSTIARRVRKDLVDLLGIESELAVFAPSGIRRSSRYQVRVIAQGELLARRAGLVDTKGRPVRGLPANLISSTKEEAQAVWRGAFLAHGSLTDPGRSAALEITAPGNEAAMALVGVARRLGVPAKAREVRGVHRVVVRDSEAIAAMLTQMGAHTNVLKWEEARLRREVRATANRLANFDDANLRRSAQAAVAAGARVNRALEILGDTIPEHLRYAGELRLKHKQASLDELGHLSNPPMTKDAIAGRIRRLLAMADKRAEELGIPATDADLPEDLAD
;
A
#
# COMPACT_ATOMS: atom_id res chain seq x y z
N MET A 1 0.55 -2.82 -13.21
CA MET A 1 0.23 -3.94 -14.14
C MET A 1 1.47 -4.72 -14.56
N ALA A 2 2.64 -4.10 -14.73
CA ALA A 2 3.88 -4.82 -15.07
C ALA A 2 4.25 -5.92 -14.05
N LEU A 3 4.20 -5.60 -12.77
CA LEU A 3 4.55 -6.53 -11.69
C LEU A 3 3.62 -7.77 -11.64
N THR A 4 2.31 -7.59 -11.86
CA THR A 4 1.37 -8.72 -11.95
C THR A 4 1.75 -9.68 -13.08
N SER A 5 2.10 -9.16 -14.25
CA SER A 5 2.51 -9.97 -15.39
C SER A 5 3.82 -10.71 -15.11
N GLU A 6 4.82 -10.04 -14.53
CA GLU A 6 6.10 -10.65 -14.16
C GLU A 6 5.92 -11.80 -13.16
N VAL A 7 5.09 -11.60 -12.13
CA VAL A 7 4.76 -12.67 -11.16
C VAL A 7 4.06 -13.83 -11.84
N LYS A 8 3.04 -13.58 -12.67
CA LYS A 8 2.34 -14.64 -13.42
C LYS A 8 3.29 -15.41 -14.35
N ASP A 9 4.20 -14.72 -15.02
CA ASP A 9 5.18 -15.34 -15.92
C ASP A 9 6.19 -16.23 -15.16
N GLU A 10 6.64 -15.80 -13.97
CA GLU A 10 7.47 -16.61 -13.09
C GLU A 10 6.72 -17.86 -12.63
N LEU A 11 5.52 -17.69 -12.07
CA LEU A 11 4.70 -18.77 -11.55
C LEU A 11 4.32 -19.79 -12.64
N ALA A 12 4.03 -19.33 -13.86
CA ALA A 12 3.68 -20.20 -14.98
C ALA A 12 4.83 -21.10 -15.46
N ARG A 13 6.08 -20.75 -15.13
CA ARG A 13 7.29 -21.53 -15.48
C ARG A 13 7.73 -22.51 -14.41
N ILE A 14 7.12 -22.49 -13.23
CA ILE A 14 7.48 -23.41 -12.14
C ILE A 14 7.20 -24.85 -12.57
N GLN A 15 8.21 -25.70 -12.42
CA GLN A 15 8.07 -27.13 -12.66
C GLN A 15 7.46 -27.81 -11.43
N VAL A 16 6.19 -28.15 -11.53
CA VAL A 16 5.48 -28.92 -10.48
C VAL A 16 5.52 -30.40 -10.85
N THR A 17 6.22 -31.19 -10.05
CA THR A 17 6.45 -32.63 -10.33
C THR A 17 5.36 -33.53 -9.75
N LYS A 18 4.84 -33.21 -8.55
CA LYS A 18 3.82 -34.02 -7.88
C LYS A 18 2.46 -33.89 -8.58
N THR A 19 1.89 -35.01 -9.01
CA THR A 19 0.57 -35.09 -9.67
C THR A 19 -0.53 -34.42 -8.86
N ALA A 20 -0.60 -34.67 -7.54
CA ALA A 20 -1.60 -34.05 -6.68
C ALA A 20 -1.54 -32.51 -6.70
N ASN A 21 -0.32 -31.94 -6.66
CA ASN A 21 -0.14 -30.48 -6.71
C ASN A 21 -0.53 -29.92 -8.09
N ARG A 22 -0.22 -30.62 -9.19
CA ARG A 22 -0.64 -30.22 -10.54
C ARG A 22 -2.16 -30.23 -10.68
N ILE A 23 -2.83 -31.27 -10.16
CA ILE A 23 -4.30 -31.35 -10.15
C ILE A 23 -4.91 -30.23 -9.30
N ALA A 24 -4.35 -29.94 -8.13
CA ALA A 24 -4.82 -28.88 -7.25
C ALA A 24 -4.70 -27.50 -7.92
N GLU A 25 -3.58 -27.22 -8.60
CA GLU A 25 -3.37 -25.99 -9.37
C GLU A 25 -4.35 -25.89 -10.54
N LEU A 26 -4.49 -26.95 -11.34
CA LEU A 26 -5.41 -27.00 -12.47
C LEU A 26 -6.86 -26.79 -12.01
N SER A 27 -7.31 -27.46 -10.94
CA SER A 27 -8.65 -27.30 -10.39
C SER A 27 -8.92 -25.86 -9.95
N ALA A 28 -7.93 -25.20 -9.34
CA ALA A 28 -8.03 -23.79 -8.95
C ALA A 28 -8.10 -22.88 -10.18
N ILE A 29 -7.28 -23.10 -11.22
CA ILE A 29 -7.36 -22.32 -12.46
C ILE A 29 -8.74 -22.46 -13.09
N LEU A 30 -9.23 -23.70 -13.24
CA LEU A 30 -10.55 -23.98 -13.81
C LEU A 30 -11.68 -23.33 -13.02
N ARG A 31 -11.56 -23.27 -11.69
CA ARG A 31 -12.57 -22.63 -10.83
C ARG A 31 -12.56 -21.12 -10.92
N PHE A 32 -11.37 -20.50 -10.94
CA PHE A 32 -11.25 -19.04 -10.86
C PHE A 32 -11.27 -18.33 -12.22
N ALA A 33 -10.81 -18.98 -13.30
CA ALA A 33 -10.81 -18.42 -14.65
C ALA A 33 -11.84 -19.05 -15.58
N GLY A 34 -12.52 -20.09 -15.14
CA GLY A 34 -13.38 -20.91 -15.99
C GLY A 34 -14.86 -20.78 -15.69
N GLY A 35 -15.63 -21.24 -16.65
CA GLY A 35 -17.06 -21.45 -16.56
C GLY A 35 -17.42 -22.89 -16.96
N LEU A 36 -18.43 -23.45 -16.27
CA LEU A 36 -19.09 -24.67 -16.66
C LEU A 36 -20.37 -24.29 -17.40
N HIS A 37 -20.47 -24.71 -18.65
CA HIS A 37 -21.61 -24.43 -19.51
C HIS A 37 -22.33 -25.73 -19.89
N LEU A 38 -23.65 -25.68 -19.95
CA LEU A 38 -24.44 -26.76 -20.47
C LEU A 38 -24.90 -26.40 -21.90
N ILE A 39 -24.28 -27.02 -22.88
CA ILE A 39 -24.54 -26.76 -24.30
C ILE A 39 -25.10 -28.04 -24.94
N SER A 40 -26.32 -27.99 -25.41
CA SER A 40 -27.02 -29.15 -26.04
C SER A 40 -26.99 -30.41 -25.15
N GLY A 41 -27.19 -30.25 -23.84
CA GLY A 41 -27.19 -31.35 -22.85
C GLY A 41 -25.79 -31.87 -22.49
N ARG A 42 -24.70 -31.24 -22.98
CA ARG A 42 -23.32 -31.63 -22.68
C ARG A 42 -22.64 -30.58 -21.84
N ILE A 43 -21.83 -31.02 -20.89
CA ILE A 43 -20.98 -30.11 -20.11
C ILE A 43 -19.79 -29.70 -20.97
N VAL A 44 -19.64 -28.39 -21.17
CA VAL A 44 -18.49 -27.74 -21.79
C VAL A 44 -17.77 -26.89 -20.75
N ILE A 45 -16.46 -27.01 -20.67
CA ILE A 45 -15.66 -26.20 -19.76
C ILE A 45 -14.82 -25.23 -20.59
N GLU A 46 -14.93 -23.94 -20.25
CA GLU A 46 -14.18 -22.87 -20.88
C GLU A 46 -13.36 -22.13 -19.81
N VAL A 47 -12.14 -21.77 -20.16
CA VAL A 47 -11.21 -21.03 -19.30
C VAL A 47 -10.65 -19.87 -20.09
N GLU A 48 -10.82 -18.66 -19.62
CA GLU A 48 -10.26 -17.45 -20.23
C GLU A 48 -9.03 -16.97 -19.43
N LEU A 49 -7.89 -16.85 -20.12
CA LEU A 49 -6.59 -16.53 -19.52
C LEU A 49 -5.95 -15.34 -20.24
N ASP A 50 -5.14 -14.58 -19.51
CA ASP A 50 -4.45 -13.38 -20.00
C ASP A 50 -3.03 -13.65 -20.50
N SER A 51 -2.56 -14.92 -20.44
CA SER A 51 -1.21 -15.31 -20.82
C SER A 51 -1.20 -16.61 -21.64
N SER A 52 -0.46 -16.58 -22.75
CA SER A 52 -0.25 -17.77 -23.59
C SER A 52 0.54 -18.86 -22.85
N THR A 53 1.42 -18.48 -21.92
CA THR A 53 2.21 -19.43 -21.12
C THR A 53 1.29 -20.20 -20.18
N ILE A 54 0.34 -19.51 -19.52
CA ILE A 54 -0.63 -20.16 -18.64
C ILE A 54 -1.56 -21.06 -19.46
N ALA A 55 -2.04 -20.59 -20.61
CA ALA A 55 -2.91 -21.41 -21.47
C ALA A 55 -2.22 -22.70 -21.96
N ARG A 56 -0.95 -22.61 -22.34
CA ARG A 56 -0.14 -23.81 -22.70
C ARG A 56 0.04 -24.76 -21.52
N ARG A 57 0.28 -24.22 -20.32
CA ARG A 57 0.40 -25.02 -19.08
C ARG A 57 -0.89 -25.77 -18.79
N VAL A 58 -2.04 -25.07 -18.83
CA VAL A 58 -3.36 -25.70 -18.63
C VAL A 58 -3.60 -26.82 -19.64
N ARG A 59 -3.36 -26.58 -20.95
CA ARG A 59 -3.53 -27.61 -21.99
C ARG A 59 -2.61 -28.80 -21.79
N LYS A 60 -1.36 -28.54 -21.41
CA LYS A 60 -0.42 -29.62 -21.07
C LYS A 60 -0.89 -30.44 -19.89
N ASP A 61 -1.35 -29.80 -18.82
CA ASP A 61 -1.85 -30.51 -17.64
C ASP A 61 -3.14 -31.30 -17.93
N LEU A 62 -4.04 -30.80 -18.78
CA LEU A 62 -5.21 -31.54 -19.23
C LEU A 62 -4.83 -32.86 -19.95
N VAL A 63 -3.84 -32.79 -20.84
CA VAL A 63 -3.36 -33.99 -21.56
C VAL A 63 -2.57 -34.91 -20.63
N ASP A 64 -1.56 -34.39 -19.95
CA ASP A 64 -0.62 -35.21 -19.16
C ASP A 64 -1.29 -35.93 -17.97
N LEU A 65 -2.24 -35.23 -17.29
CA LEU A 65 -2.86 -35.75 -16.07
C LEU A 65 -4.17 -36.48 -16.31
N LEU A 66 -4.91 -36.10 -17.34
CA LEU A 66 -6.29 -36.53 -17.53
C LEU A 66 -6.53 -37.16 -18.92
N GLY A 67 -5.58 -37.09 -19.84
CA GLY A 67 -5.76 -37.52 -21.22
C GLY A 67 -6.81 -36.72 -21.99
N ILE A 68 -7.06 -35.48 -21.61
CA ILE A 68 -8.12 -34.63 -22.15
C ILE A 68 -7.54 -33.64 -23.15
N GLU A 69 -8.05 -33.70 -24.38
CA GLU A 69 -7.73 -32.71 -25.41
C GLU A 69 -8.58 -31.43 -25.27
N SER A 70 -8.03 -30.31 -25.69
CA SER A 70 -8.70 -29.01 -25.61
C SER A 70 -8.46 -28.16 -26.84
N GLU A 71 -9.44 -27.37 -27.22
CA GLU A 71 -9.32 -26.33 -28.22
C GLU A 71 -8.71 -25.07 -27.62
N LEU A 72 -7.98 -24.30 -28.45
CA LEU A 72 -7.43 -23.01 -28.07
C LEU A 72 -7.90 -21.95 -29.05
N ALA A 73 -8.65 -20.97 -28.57
CA ALA A 73 -8.96 -19.75 -29.31
C ALA A 73 -8.12 -18.58 -28.77
N VAL A 74 -7.64 -17.75 -29.69
CA VAL A 74 -6.87 -16.54 -29.35
C VAL A 74 -7.65 -15.33 -29.82
N PHE A 75 -7.97 -14.44 -28.87
CA PHE A 75 -8.66 -13.18 -29.16
C PHE A 75 -7.61 -12.06 -29.14
N ALA A 76 -7.50 -11.37 -30.26
CA ALA A 76 -6.63 -10.21 -30.40
C ALA A 76 -7.10 -9.04 -29.52
N PRO A 77 -6.21 -8.12 -29.15
CA PRO A 77 -6.60 -6.88 -28.50
C PRO A 77 -7.64 -6.12 -29.32
N SER A 78 -8.71 -5.64 -28.69
CA SER A 78 -9.74 -4.84 -29.37
C SER A 78 -10.33 -3.79 -28.44
N GLY A 79 -10.52 -2.57 -28.95
CA GLY A 79 -11.15 -1.47 -28.22
C GLY A 79 -10.41 -1.10 -26.92
N ILE A 80 -11.11 -1.17 -25.79
CA ILE A 80 -10.59 -0.82 -24.46
C ILE A 80 -9.56 -1.84 -23.95
N ARG A 81 -9.55 -3.04 -24.50
CA ARG A 81 -8.70 -4.15 -24.04
C ARG A 81 -7.39 -4.20 -24.81
N ARG A 82 -6.28 -3.94 -24.13
CA ARG A 82 -4.93 -3.81 -24.72
C ARG A 82 -4.12 -5.11 -24.78
N SER A 83 -4.63 -6.24 -24.27
CA SER A 83 -3.94 -7.53 -24.24
C SER A 83 -4.73 -8.62 -24.91
N SER A 84 -4.02 -9.59 -25.52
CA SER A 84 -4.64 -10.81 -26.07
C SER A 84 -5.23 -11.65 -24.96
N ARG A 85 -6.25 -12.44 -25.29
CA ARG A 85 -6.87 -13.44 -24.43
C ARG A 85 -6.79 -14.81 -25.05
N TYR A 86 -6.68 -15.81 -24.21
CA TYR A 86 -6.51 -17.19 -24.56
C TYR A 86 -7.64 -17.98 -23.92
N GLN A 87 -8.56 -18.50 -24.75
CA GLN A 87 -9.64 -19.36 -24.31
C GLN A 87 -9.28 -20.81 -24.55
N VAL A 88 -9.19 -21.58 -23.48
CA VAL A 88 -9.05 -23.03 -23.55
C VAL A 88 -10.43 -23.66 -23.35
N ARG A 89 -10.85 -24.51 -24.27
CA ARG A 89 -12.19 -25.11 -24.31
C ARG A 89 -12.12 -26.64 -24.36
N VAL A 90 -12.86 -27.30 -23.47
CA VAL A 90 -13.05 -28.75 -23.46
C VAL A 90 -14.51 -29.08 -23.74
N ILE A 91 -14.76 -29.71 -24.89
CA ILE A 91 -16.13 -30.01 -25.38
C ILE A 91 -16.45 -31.49 -25.17
N ALA A 92 -15.62 -32.38 -25.72
CA ALA A 92 -15.97 -33.81 -25.77
C ALA A 92 -15.94 -34.49 -24.38
N GLN A 93 -15.00 -34.09 -23.50
CA GLN A 93 -14.76 -34.71 -22.19
C GLN A 93 -15.04 -33.76 -21.03
N GLY A 94 -15.93 -32.77 -21.22
CA GLY A 94 -16.24 -31.75 -20.21
C GLY A 94 -16.78 -32.33 -18.90
N GLU A 95 -17.61 -33.39 -18.96
CA GLU A 95 -18.11 -34.04 -17.75
C GLU A 95 -17.01 -34.75 -16.97
N LEU A 96 -16.12 -35.48 -17.66
CA LEU A 96 -14.97 -36.11 -17.04
C LEU A 96 -14.08 -35.08 -16.35
N LEU A 97 -13.78 -33.96 -17.03
CA LEU A 97 -13.01 -32.86 -16.49
C LEU A 97 -13.71 -32.25 -15.27
N ALA A 98 -15.02 -31.96 -15.36
CA ALA A 98 -15.80 -31.41 -14.27
C ALA A 98 -15.71 -32.25 -13.00
N ARG A 99 -15.80 -33.58 -13.13
CA ARG A 99 -15.69 -34.52 -12.01
C ARG A 99 -14.25 -34.59 -11.46
N ARG A 100 -13.25 -34.72 -12.34
CA ARG A 100 -11.83 -34.83 -11.93
C ARG A 100 -11.29 -33.55 -11.29
N ALA A 101 -11.69 -32.38 -11.77
CA ALA A 101 -11.32 -31.10 -11.23
C ALA A 101 -12.20 -30.65 -10.02
N GLY A 102 -13.22 -31.46 -9.65
CA GLY A 102 -14.12 -31.16 -8.55
C GLY A 102 -15.02 -29.94 -8.80
N LEU A 103 -15.33 -29.67 -10.06
CA LEU A 103 -16.29 -28.61 -10.45
C LEU A 103 -17.74 -29.06 -10.23
N VAL A 104 -17.94 -30.37 -10.21
CA VAL A 104 -19.19 -31.01 -9.81
C VAL A 104 -18.92 -32.05 -8.70
N ASP A 105 -19.93 -32.27 -7.86
CA ASP A 105 -19.87 -33.26 -6.80
C ASP A 105 -20.11 -34.70 -7.33
N THR A 106 -20.10 -35.70 -6.44
CA THR A 106 -20.35 -37.09 -6.80
C THR A 106 -21.73 -37.33 -7.40
N LYS A 107 -22.69 -36.44 -7.13
CA LYS A 107 -24.06 -36.45 -7.68
C LYS A 107 -24.21 -35.65 -8.97
N GLY A 108 -23.11 -35.11 -9.50
CA GLY A 108 -23.11 -34.25 -10.70
C GLY A 108 -23.61 -32.83 -10.50
N ARG A 109 -23.77 -32.36 -9.24
CA ARG A 109 -24.22 -31.00 -8.95
C ARG A 109 -23.01 -30.05 -8.94
N PRO A 110 -23.16 -28.80 -9.50
CA PRO A 110 -22.08 -27.82 -9.49
C PRO A 110 -21.59 -27.48 -8.09
N VAL A 111 -20.29 -27.53 -7.88
CA VAL A 111 -19.61 -27.06 -6.67
C VAL A 111 -19.30 -25.58 -6.84
N ARG A 112 -19.85 -24.70 -6.00
CA ARG A 112 -19.65 -23.25 -6.10
C ARG A 112 -18.33 -22.78 -5.54
N GLY A 113 -17.79 -23.45 -4.51
CA GLY A 113 -16.50 -23.19 -3.90
C GLY A 113 -15.35 -24.01 -4.50
N LEU A 114 -14.32 -24.25 -3.69
CA LEU A 114 -13.28 -25.24 -3.98
C LEU A 114 -13.75 -26.62 -3.53
N PRO A 115 -13.30 -27.70 -4.17
CA PRO A 115 -13.58 -29.07 -3.72
C PRO A 115 -13.10 -29.29 -2.28
N ALA A 116 -13.86 -30.06 -1.48
CA ALA A 116 -13.57 -30.29 -0.05
C ALA A 116 -12.17 -30.88 0.19
N ASN A 117 -11.71 -31.77 -0.69
CA ASN A 117 -10.38 -32.35 -0.63
C ASN A 117 -9.27 -31.31 -0.82
N LEU A 118 -9.49 -30.24 -1.56
CA LEU A 118 -8.52 -29.14 -1.70
C LEU A 118 -8.53 -28.19 -0.51
N ILE A 119 -9.66 -28.03 0.15
CA ILE A 119 -9.77 -27.20 1.37
C ILE A 119 -9.01 -27.87 2.53
N SER A 120 -9.01 -29.19 2.63
CA SER A 120 -8.31 -29.98 3.67
C SER A 120 -6.99 -30.60 3.22
N SER A 121 -6.42 -30.14 2.10
CA SER A 121 -5.25 -30.68 1.42
C SER A 121 -3.92 -30.48 2.19
N THR A 122 -2.83 -31.03 1.68
CA THR A 122 -1.47 -30.78 2.18
C THR A 122 -1.06 -29.32 2.01
N LYS A 123 0.03 -28.90 2.66
CA LYS A 123 0.56 -27.54 2.51
C LYS A 123 0.96 -27.25 1.05
N GLU A 124 1.58 -28.20 0.39
CA GLU A 124 2.02 -28.08 -1.01
C GLU A 124 0.83 -27.96 -1.98
N GLU A 125 -0.24 -28.70 -1.73
CA GLU A 125 -1.47 -28.57 -2.51
C GLU A 125 -2.15 -27.22 -2.24
N ALA A 126 -2.15 -26.73 -1.00
CA ALA A 126 -2.65 -25.40 -0.65
C ALA A 126 -1.85 -24.29 -1.38
N GLN A 127 -0.54 -24.43 -1.46
CA GLN A 127 0.32 -23.54 -2.26
C GLN A 127 -0.05 -23.57 -3.75
N ALA A 128 -0.28 -24.77 -4.28
CA ALA A 128 -0.70 -24.98 -5.67
C ALA A 128 -2.08 -24.37 -5.96
N VAL A 129 -3.03 -24.49 -5.05
CA VAL A 129 -4.37 -23.85 -5.15
C VAL A 129 -4.24 -22.33 -5.22
N TRP A 130 -3.45 -21.73 -4.33
CA TRP A 130 -3.24 -20.27 -4.34
C TRP A 130 -2.53 -19.80 -5.61
N ARG A 131 -1.51 -20.53 -6.06
CA ARG A 131 -0.82 -20.26 -7.32
C ARG A 131 -1.79 -20.33 -8.51
N GLY A 132 -2.60 -21.38 -8.59
CA GLY A 132 -3.60 -21.53 -9.65
C GLY A 132 -4.64 -20.41 -9.65
N ALA A 133 -5.18 -20.03 -8.50
CA ALA A 133 -6.12 -18.91 -8.36
C ALA A 133 -5.48 -17.57 -8.77
N PHE A 134 -4.21 -17.34 -8.42
CA PHE A 134 -3.48 -16.14 -8.84
C PHE A 134 -3.19 -16.12 -10.34
N LEU A 135 -2.76 -17.25 -10.92
CA LEU A 135 -2.56 -17.38 -12.37
C LEU A 135 -3.86 -17.10 -13.14
N ALA A 136 -5.01 -17.51 -12.60
CA ALA A 136 -6.33 -17.24 -13.18
C ALA A 136 -6.66 -15.75 -13.17
N HIS A 137 -6.94 -15.19 -12.01
CA HIS A 137 -7.44 -13.82 -11.85
C HIS A 137 -6.75 -13.04 -10.73
N GLY A 138 -5.46 -13.33 -10.48
CA GLY A 138 -4.64 -12.60 -9.55
C GLY A 138 -4.16 -11.26 -10.09
N SER A 139 -3.99 -10.31 -9.18
CA SER A 139 -3.33 -9.03 -9.41
C SER A 139 -2.49 -8.64 -8.20
N LEU A 140 -1.39 -7.94 -8.45
CA LEU A 140 -0.50 -7.41 -7.44
C LEU A 140 -0.25 -5.94 -7.74
N THR A 141 -0.56 -5.06 -6.80
CA THR A 141 -0.24 -3.65 -6.91
C THR A 141 1.19 -3.39 -6.46
N ASP A 142 1.81 -2.34 -7.03
CA ASP A 142 3.15 -1.93 -6.61
C ASP A 142 3.20 -1.64 -5.11
N PRO A 143 4.34 -1.89 -4.43
CA PRO A 143 4.51 -1.57 -3.02
C PRO A 143 4.22 -0.10 -2.74
N GLY A 144 3.42 0.17 -1.68
CA GLY A 144 3.05 1.53 -1.30
C GLY A 144 1.95 1.52 -0.25
N ARG A 145 1.36 2.70 0.02
CA ARG A 145 0.32 2.87 1.04
C ARG A 145 -0.92 1.97 0.82
N SER A 146 -1.20 1.61 -0.42
CA SER A 146 -2.35 0.78 -0.82
C SER A 146 -1.94 -0.52 -1.51
N ALA A 147 -0.75 -1.07 -1.20
CA ALA A 147 -0.32 -2.36 -1.73
C ALA A 147 -1.34 -3.45 -1.40
N ALA A 148 -1.67 -4.26 -2.39
CA ALA A 148 -2.58 -5.38 -2.24
C ALA A 148 -2.25 -6.50 -3.24
N LEU A 149 -2.32 -7.74 -2.77
CA LEU A 149 -2.44 -8.91 -3.60
C LEU A 149 -3.93 -9.27 -3.60
N GLU A 150 -4.55 -9.25 -4.77
CA GLU A 150 -5.98 -9.52 -4.92
C GLU A 150 -6.22 -10.65 -5.90
N ILE A 151 -7.23 -11.48 -5.62
CA ILE A 151 -7.73 -12.50 -6.53
C ILE A 151 -9.23 -12.29 -6.71
N THR A 152 -9.67 -12.08 -7.95
CA THR A 152 -11.09 -12.04 -8.28
C THR A 152 -11.66 -13.46 -8.25
N ALA A 153 -12.75 -13.66 -7.53
CA ALA A 153 -13.42 -14.94 -7.37
C ALA A 153 -14.77 -14.95 -8.11
N PRO A 154 -15.19 -16.12 -8.63
CA PRO A 154 -16.47 -16.27 -9.33
C PRO A 154 -17.69 -16.13 -8.42
N GLY A 155 -17.52 -16.24 -7.11
CA GLY A 155 -18.58 -16.10 -6.12
C GLY A 155 -18.03 -16.10 -4.70
N ASN A 156 -18.92 -15.85 -3.73
CA ASN A 156 -18.56 -15.76 -2.32
C ASN A 156 -17.99 -17.09 -1.78
N GLU A 157 -18.56 -18.23 -2.18
CA GLU A 157 -18.14 -19.55 -1.72
C GLU A 157 -16.70 -19.85 -2.14
N ALA A 158 -16.31 -19.50 -3.38
CA ALA A 158 -14.93 -19.65 -3.85
C ALA A 158 -13.98 -18.69 -3.12
N ALA A 159 -14.42 -17.44 -2.86
CA ALA A 159 -13.62 -16.49 -2.10
C ALA A 159 -13.38 -16.96 -0.66
N MET A 160 -14.41 -17.43 0.03
CA MET A 160 -14.31 -17.93 1.41
C MET A 160 -13.46 -19.20 1.50
N ALA A 161 -13.58 -20.11 0.52
CA ALA A 161 -12.75 -21.30 0.45
C ALA A 161 -11.26 -20.92 0.29
N LEU A 162 -10.94 -19.97 -0.59
CA LEU A 162 -9.56 -19.51 -0.79
C LEU A 162 -8.99 -18.80 0.45
N VAL A 163 -9.80 -18.04 1.20
CA VAL A 163 -9.43 -17.49 2.52
C VAL A 163 -9.09 -18.61 3.50
N GLY A 164 -9.87 -19.69 3.53
CA GLY A 164 -9.59 -20.87 4.35
C GLY A 164 -8.23 -21.51 4.00
N VAL A 165 -7.92 -21.62 2.70
CA VAL A 165 -6.63 -22.13 2.24
C VAL A 165 -5.48 -21.19 2.64
N ALA A 166 -5.64 -19.85 2.54
CA ALA A 166 -4.65 -18.89 3.01
C ALA A 166 -4.33 -19.04 4.49
N ARG A 167 -5.37 -19.23 5.33
CA ARG A 167 -5.21 -19.45 6.77
C ARG A 167 -4.31 -20.66 7.06
N ARG A 168 -4.43 -21.74 6.30
CA ARG A 168 -3.60 -22.93 6.43
C ARG A 168 -2.15 -22.69 6.02
N LEU A 169 -1.90 -21.73 5.11
CA LEU A 169 -0.57 -21.27 4.75
C LEU A 169 0.02 -20.27 5.76
N GLY A 170 -0.74 -19.90 6.81
CA GLY A 170 -0.36 -18.91 7.80
C GLY A 170 -0.45 -17.47 7.29
N VAL A 171 -1.17 -17.21 6.19
CA VAL A 171 -1.28 -15.89 5.59
C VAL A 171 -2.67 -15.30 5.83
N PRO A 172 -2.78 -14.10 6.46
CA PRO A 172 -4.05 -13.43 6.66
C PRO A 172 -4.60 -12.90 5.33
N ALA A 173 -5.76 -13.41 4.92
CA ALA A 173 -6.50 -12.96 3.75
C ALA A 173 -7.95 -12.67 4.13
N LYS A 174 -8.60 -11.75 3.41
CA LYS A 174 -10.01 -11.37 3.64
C LYS A 174 -10.80 -11.45 2.35
N ALA A 175 -12.00 -12.02 2.41
CA ALA A 175 -12.96 -11.91 1.33
C ALA A 175 -13.67 -10.54 1.42
N ARG A 176 -13.87 -9.91 0.26
CA ARG A 176 -14.61 -8.65 0.10
C ARG A 176 -15.43 -8.68 -1.16
N GLU A 177 -16.56 -8.00 -1.13
CA GLU A 177 -17.34 -7.71 -2.31
C GLU A 177 -17.19 -6.22 -2.64
N VAL A 178 -16.84 -5.93 -3.89
CA VAL A 178 -16.68 -4.56 -4.38
C VAL A 178 -17.44 -4.46 -5.72
N ARG A 179 -18.49 -3.66 -5.73
CA ARG A 179 -19.34 -3.45 -6.91
C ARG A 179 -19.88 -4.77 -7.52
N GLY A 180 -20.34 -5.68 -6.66
CA GLY A 180 -20.86 -6.99 -7.08
C GLY A 180 -19.79 -8.02 -7.46
N VAL A 181 -18.51 -7.69 -7.31
CA VAL A 181 -17.39 -8.60 -7.62
C VAL A 181 -16.77 -9.10 -6.33
N HIS A 182 -16.76 -10.41 -6.13
CA HIS A 182 -16.08 -11.04 -4.99
C HIS A 182 -14.58 -11.08 -5.20
N ARG A 183 -13.83 -10.70 -4.16
CA ARG A 183 -12.36 -10.68 -4.18
C ARG A 183 -11.79 -11.24 -2.89
N VAL A 184 -10.66 -11.91 -2.99
CA VAL A 184 -9.80 -12.25 -1.85
C VAL A 184 -8.62 -11.31 -1.85
N VAL A 185 -8.35 -10.67 -0.71
CA VAL A 185 -7.37 -9.59 -0.61
C VAL A 185 -6.40 -9.86 0.54
N VAL A 186 -5.11 -9.73 0.25
CA VAL A 186 -4.01 -9.66 1.21
C VAL A 186 -3.42 -8.24 1.12
N ARG A 187 -3.39 -7.49 2.23
CA ARG A 187 -2.96 -6.07 2.23
C ARG A 187 -1.73 -5.78 3.06
N ASP A 188 -1.46 -6.61 4.04
CA ASP A 188 -0.25 -6.48 4.84
C ASP A 188 0.98 -6.83 3.99
N SER A 189 2.03 -6.02 4.08
CA SER A 189 3.23 -6.15 3.24
C SER A 189 3.99 -7.44 3.50
N GLU A 190 4.10 -7.86 4.74
CA GLU A 190 4.76 -9.11 5.11
C GLU A 190 3.93 -10.31 4.67
N ALA A 191 2.59 -10.22 4.82
CA ALA A 191 1.67 -11.24 4.35
C ALA A 191 1.68 -11.38 2.82
N ILE A 192 1.83 -10.28 2.06
CA ILE A 192 1.99 -10.31 0.60
C ILE A 192 3.30 -11.03 0.23
N ALA A 193 4.43 -10.66 0.84
CA ALA A 193 5.71 -11.32 0.60
C ALA A 193 5.67 -12.81 0.96
N ALA A 194 5.07 -13.15 2.11
CA ALA A 194 4.86 -14.53 2.51
C ALA A 194 4.01 -15.30 1.49
N MET A 195 2.91 -14.73 0.99
CA MET A 195 2.06 -15.38 -0.01
C MET A 195 2.78 -15.56 -1.35
N LEU A 196 3.53 -14.57 -1.82
CA LEU A 196 4.36 -14.69 -3.04
C LEU A 196 5.38 -15.83 -2.89
N THR A 197 6.03 -15.93 -1.73
CA THR A 197 6.96 -17.01 -1.41
C THR A 197 6.26 -18.38 -1.38
N GLN A 198 5.09 -18.48 -0.73
CA GLN A 198 4.29 -19.72 -0.68
C GLN A 198 3.86 -20.18 -2.09
N MET A 199 3.53 -19.25 -2.99
CA MET A 199 3.21 -19.57 -4.38
C MET A 199 4.42 -19.97 -5.20
N GLY A 200 5.65 -19.59 -4.80
CA GLY A 200 6.91 -19.87 -5.48
C GLY A 200 7.45 -18.73 -6.34
N ALA A 201 6.98 -17.49 -6.17
CA ALA A 201 7.45 -16.32 -6.92
C ALA A 201 8.72 -15.72 -6.28
N HIS A 202 9.77 -16.50 -6.14
CA HIS A 202 10.97 -16.13 -5.38
C HIS A 202 11.72 -14.93 -5.95
N THR A 203 11.81 -14.82 -7.28
CA THR A 203 12.48 -13.70 -7.95
C THR A 203 11.68 -12.41 -7.78
N ASN A 204 10.36 -12.49 -7.95
CA ASN A 204 9.51 -11.31 -7.88
C ASN A 204 9.24 -10.86 -6.44
N VAL A 205 9.29 -11.75 -5.45
CA VAL A 205 9.22 -11.34 -4.04
C VAL A 205 10.43 -10.46 -3.66
N LEU A 206 11.63 -10.78 -4.14
CA LEU A 206 12.82 -9.97 -3.90
C LEU A 206 12.68 -8.57 -4.54
N LYS A 207 12.24 -8.51 -5.79
CA LYS A 207 11.97 -7.22 -6.47
C LYS A 207 10.92 -6.39 -5.74
N TRP A 208 9.86 -7.05 -5.27
CA TRP A 208 8.77 -6.40 -4.56
C TRP A 208 9.24 -5.83 -3.21
N GLU A 209 10.02 -6.59 -2.44
CA GLU A 209 10.63 -6.16 -1.19
C GLU A 209 11.62 -5.01 -1.40
N GLU A 210 12.47 -5.09 -2.41
CA GLU A 210 13.40 -3.99 -2.75
C GLU A 210 12.63 -2.70 -3.08
N ALA A 211 11.58 -2.80 -3.88
CA ALA A 211 10.75 -1.64 -4.21
C ALA A 211 10.03 -1.07 -2.98
N ARG A 212 9.60 -1.92 -2.04
CA ARG A 212 9.01 -1.54 -0.76
C ARG A 212 10.00 -0.76 0.09
N LEU A 213 11.21 -1.30 0.29
CA LEU A 213 12.27 -0.66 1.07
C LEU A 213 12.68 0.69 0.49
N ARG A 214 12.87 0.78 -0.82
CA ARG A 214 13.18 2.06 -1.50
C ARG A 214 12.11 3.12 -1.26
N ARG A 215 10.84 2.75 -1.26
CA ARG A 215 9.72 3.68 -0.97
C ARG A 215 9.69 4.10 0.49
N GLU A 216 9.95 3.19 1.40
CA GLU A 216 10.00 3.47 2.85
C GLU A 216 11.11 4.47 3.19
N VAL A 217 12.30 4.26 2.63
CA VAL A 217 13.43 5.20 2.78
C VAL A 217 13.07 6.60 2.24
N ARG A 218 12.48 6.68 1.03
CA ARG A 218 12.04 7.96 0.46
C ARG A 218 10.95 8.63 1.30
N ALA A 219 9.98 7.87 1.80
CA ALA A 219 8.91 8.41 2.64
C ALA A 219 9.46 8.95 3.97
N THR A 220 10.45 8.28 4.54
CA THR A 220 11.13 8.73 5.77
C THR A 220 11.95 9.99 5.51
N ALA A 221 12.73 10.04 4.43
CA ALA A 221 13.49 11.22 4.04
C ALA A 221 12.57 12.44 3.79
N ASN A 222 11.45 12.25 3.07
CA ASN A 222 10.48 13.32 2.85
C ASN A 222 9.82 13.81 4.14
N ARG A 223 9.51 12.90 5.08
CA ARG A 223 8.96 13.30 6.39
C ARG A 223 9.95 14.13 7.19
N LEU A 224 11.22 13.72 7.19
CA LEU A 224 12.28 14.44 7.89
C LEU A 224 12.47 15.84 7.29
N ALA A 225 12.59 15.95 5.95
CA ALA A 225 12.71 17.23 5.26
C ALA A 225 11.51 18.15 5.52
N ASN A 226 10.29 17.63 5.48
CA ASN A 226 9.08 18.42 5.78
C ASN A 226 9.04 18.88 7.25
N PHE A 227 9.52 18.04 8.18
CA PHE A 227 9.60 18.39 9.60
C PHE A 227 10.61 19.52 9.83
N ASP A 228 11.80 19.43 9.21
CA ASP A 228 12.84 20.45 9.30
C ASP A 228 12.37 21.78 8.70
N ASP A 229 11.73 21.73 7.53
CA ASP A 229 11.19 22.94 6.87
C ASP A 229 10.08 23.61 7.70
N ALA A 230 9.15 22.79 8.28
CA ALA A 230 8.12 23.31 9.18
C ALA A 230 8.69 23.91 10.47
N ASN A 231 9.75 23.34 11.02
CA ASN A 231 10.44 23.88 12.19
C ASN A 231 11.16 25.18 11.86
N LEU A 232 11.82 25.24 10.71
CA LEU A 232 12.51 26.45 10.24
C LEU A 232 11.52 27.60 10.05
N ARG A 233 10.39 27.34 9.37
CA ARG A 233 9.33 28.34 9.18
C ARG A 233 8.77 28.85 10.50
N ARG A 234 8.42 27.96 11.44
CA ARG A 234 7.92 28.35 12.77
C ARG A 234 8.96 29.19 13.52
N SER A 235 10.24 28.80 13.47
CA SER A 235 11.33 29.57 14.10
C SER A 235 11.48 30.95 13.48
N ALA A 236 11.41 31.06 12.15
CA ALA A 236 11.48 32.35 11.46
C ALA A 236 10.28 33.26 11.78
N GLN A 237 9.06 32.73 11.80
CA GLN A 237 7.84 33.45 12.18
C GLN A 237 7.92 33.95 13.62
N ALA A 238 8.32 33.09 14.56
CA ALA A 238 8.51 33.48 15.96
C ALA A 238 9.58 34.57 16.12
N ALA A 239 10.64 34.52 15.31
CA ALA A 239 11.68 35.56 15.34
C ALA A 239 11.17 36.92 14.83
N VAL A 240 10.35 36.91 13.76
CA VAL A 240 9.72 38.14 13.22
C VAL A 240 8.73 38.73 14.22
N ALA A 241 7.84 37.89 14.77
CA ALA A 241 6.88 38.33 15.79
C ALA A 241 7.57 38.93 17.04
N ALA A 242 8.62 38.25 17.53
CA ALA A 242 9.41 38.74 18.66
C ALA A 242 10.10 40.07 18.33
N GLY A 243 10.58 40.26 17.09
CA GLY A 243 11.16 41.54 16.63
C GLY A 243 10.14 42.67 16.63
N ALA A 244 8.94 42.44 16.07
CA ALA A 244 7.86 43.43 16.03
C ALA A 244 7.43 43.83 17.46
N ARG A 245 7.21 42.86 18.34
CA ARG A 245 6.86 43.11 19.76
C ARG A 245 7.95 43.90 20.50
N VAL A 246 9.22 43.56 20.29
CA VAL A 246 10.35 44.30 20.90
C VAL A 246 10.41 45.75 20.39
N ASN A 247 10.22 45.96 19.10
CA ASN A 247 10.18 47.34 18.54
C ASN A 247 9.07 48.15 19.23
N ARG A 248 7.84 47.60 19.30
CA ARG A 248 6.73 48.25 19.95
C ARG A 248 6.99 48.48 21.46
N ALA A 249 7.64 47.56 22.15
CA ALA A 249 8.02 47.71 23.54
C ALA A 249 9.00 48.89 23.77
N LEU A 250 9.97 49.08 22.89
CA LEU A 250 10.91 50.22 22.98
C LEU A 250 10.20 51.53 22.73
N GLU A 251 9.23 51.58 21.80
CA GLU A 251 8.38 52.79 21.59
C GLU A 251 7.54 53.16 22.82
N ILE A 252 6.85 52.19 23.44
CA ILE A 252 6.00 52.40 24.56
C ILE A 252 6.75 52.90 25.80
N LEU A 253 7.93 52.34 26.05
CA LEU A 253 8.71 52.59 27.27
C LEU A 253 9.65 53.80 27.15
N GLY A 254 10.06 54.17 25.93
CA GLY A 254 10.99 55.28 25.69
C GLY A 254 12.25 55.23 26.55
N ASP A 255 12.54 56.32 27.26
CA ASP A 255 13.77 56.43 28.08
C ASP A 255 13.67 55.73 29.45
N THR A 256 12.53 55.18 29.79
CA THR A 256 12.34 54.55 31.13
C THR A 256 12.85 53.10 31.23
N ILE A 257 13.46 52.62 30.15
CA ILE A 257 13.91 51.21 30.03
C ILE A 257 15.23 51.04 30.79
N PRO A 258 15.35 50.00 31.68
CA PRO A 258 16.62 49.62 32.27
C PRO A 258 17.63 49.21 31.14
N GLU A 259 18.89 49.71 31.23
CA GLU A 259 19.89 49.54 30.21
C GLU A 259 20.11 48.10 29.74
N HIS A 260 20.11 47.13 30.68
CA HIS A 260 20.29 45.73 30.40
C HIS A 260 19.10 45.10 29.64
N LEU A 261 17.89 45.68 29.71
CA LEU A 261 16.72 45.22 28.94
C LEU A 261 16.69 45.92 27.58
N ARG A 262 17.06 47.21 27.51
CA ARG A 262 17.23 47.95 26.27
C ARG A 262 18.23 47.25 25.37
N TYR A 263 19.41 46.93 25.88
CA TYR A 263 20.46 46.19 25.17
C TYR A 263 19.94 44.88 24.56
N ALA A 264 19.20 44.06 25.30
CA ALA A 264 18.63 42.81 24.81
C ALA A 264 17.59 43.05 23.68
N GLY A 265 16.79 44.08 23.80
CA GLY A 265 15.85 44.51 22.75
C GLY A 265 16.53 44.95 21.46
N GLU A 266 17.52 45.87 21.58
CA GLU A 266 18.30 46.35 20.44
C GLU A 266 19.06 45.24 19.75
N LEU A 267 19.65 44.29 20.49
CA LEU A 267 20.32 43.13 19.94
C LEU A 267 19.36 42.26 19.12
N ARG A 268 18.13 42.07 19.61
CA ARG A 268 17.07 41.37 18.87
C ARG A 268 16.67 42.09 17.56
N LEU A 269 16.55 43.40 17.57
CA LEU A 269 16.20 44.17 16.40
C LEU A 269 17.34 44.21 15.35
N LYS A 270 18.60 44.24 15.84
CA LYS A 270 19.77 44.18 14.99
C LYS A 270 19.91 42.82 14.31
N HIS A 271 19.56 41.74 14.98
CA HIS A 271 19.68 40.35 14.53
C HIS A 271 18.32 39.69 14.45
N LYS A 272 17.44 40.20 13.57
CA LYS A 272 16.00 39.80 13.49
C LYS A 272 15.75 38.32 13.28
N GLN A 273 16.63 37.61 12.58
CA GLN A 273 16.48 36.19 12.25
C GLN A 273 17.26 35.24 13.20
N ALA A 274 18.10 35.80 14.07
CA ALA A 274 18.92 34.99 14.97
C ALA A 274 18.05 34.27 15.99
N SER A 275 18.38 33.00 16.27
CA SER A 275 17.81 32.25 17.37
C SER A 275 18.20 32.86 18.72
N LEU A 276 17.48 32.54 19.79
CA LEU A 276 17.83 33.03 21.14
C LEU A 276 19.21 32.55 21.59
N ASP A 277 19.67 31.42 21.12
CA ASP A 277 21.01 30.91 21.41
C ASP A 277 22.07 31.73 20.69
N GLU A 278 21.88 31.99 19.41
CA GLU A 278 22.76 32.90 18.62
C GLU A 278 22.80 34.29 19.19
N LEU A 279 21.65 34.85 19.62
CA LEU A 279 21.63 36.16 20.30
C LEU A 279 22.42 36.15 21.60
N GLY A 280 22.39 35.04 22.37
CA GLY A 280 23.20 34.88 23.55
C GLY A 280 24.70 34.94 23.24
N HIS A 281 25.12 34.26 22.17
CA HIS A 281 26.53 34.31 21.70
C HIS A 281 26.96 35.66 21.16
N LEU A 282 26.05 36.39 20.50
CA LEU A 282 26.32 37.72 19.92
C LEU A 282 26.30 38.82 20.99
N SER A 283 25.88 38.55 22.20
CA SER A 283 25.89 39.55 23.28
C SER A 283 27.28 39.78 23.86
N ASN A 284 27.50 40.98 24.37
CA ASN A 284 28.74 41.34 25.06
C ASN A 284 28.45 41.88 26.46
N PRO A 285 28.84 41.17 27.55
CA PRO A 285 29.45 39.83 27.55
C PRO A 285 28.47 38.75 27.06
N PRO A 286 28.98 37.56 26.58
CA PRO A 286 28.13 36.48 26.13
C PRO A 286 27.16 35.99 27.22
N MET A 287 25.91 35.70 26.80
CA MET A 287 24.85 35.28 27.70
C MET A 287 24.31 33.92 27.27
N THR A 288 23.73 33.18 28.22
CA THR A 288 22.98 31.96 27.91
C THR A 288 21.66 32.27 27.20
N LYS A 289 21.14 31.31 26.42
CA LYS A 289 19.83 31.38 25.80
C LYS A 289 18.73 31.83 26.78
N ASP A 290 18.73 31.26 27.99
CA ASP A 290 17.70 31.56 28.99
C ASP A 290 17.87 32.98 29.57
N ALA A 291 19.09 33.49 29.67
CA ALA A 291 19.36 34.84 30.13
C ALA A 291 18.85 35.88 29.14
N ILE A 292 19.13 35.71 27.84
CA ILE A 292 18.65 36.67 26.81
C ILE A 292 17.13 36.58 26.67
N ALA A 293 16.55 35.35 26.66
CA ALA A 293 15.09 35.15 26.64
C ALA A 293 14.39 35.81 27.84
N GLY A 294 14.97 35.66 29.05
CA GLY A 294 14.44 36.27 30.27
C GLY A 294 14.49 37.81 30.23
N ARG A 295 15.51 38.40 29.62
CA ARG A 295 15.58 39.87 29.43
C ARG A 295 14.54 40.38 28.45
N ILE A 296 14.40 39.70 27.29
CA ILE A 296 13.38 40.08 26.29
C ILE A 296 11.98 39.92 26.89
N ARG A 297 11.68 38.82 27.59
CA ARG A 297 10.38 38.61 28.23
C ARG A 297 10.05 39.70 29.25
N ARG A 298 11.03 40.13 30.08
CA ARG A 298 10.85 41.24 31.04
C ARG A 298 10.64 42.58 30.36
N LEU A 299 11.33 42.85 29.24
CA LEU A 299 11.11 44.07 28.46
C LEU A 299 9.66 44.12 27.95
N LEU A 300 9.17 43.04 27.32
CA LEU A 300 7.80 42.95 26.81
C LEU A 300 6.77 43.10 27.94
N ALA A 301 6.90 42.41 29.08
CA ALA A 301 5.99 42.50 30.20
C ALA A 301 5.94 43.91 30.82
N MET A 302 7.09 44.62 30.85
CA MET A 302 7.16 46.01 31.30
C MET A 302 6.42 46.94 30.37
N ALA A 303 6.56 46.70 29.04
CA ALA A 303 5.87 47.53 28.04
C ALA A 303 4.35 47.24 28.02
N ASP A 304 3.90 46.00 28.15
CA ASP A 304 2.51 45.66 28.18
C ASP A 304 1.81 46.29 29.41
N LYS A 305 2.46 46.22 30.59
CA LYS A 305 1.95 46.90 31.79
C LYS A 305 1.86 48.42 31.60
N ARG A 306 2.87 49.06 30.96
CA ARG A 306 2.85 50.49 30.70
C ARG A 306 1.79 50.87 29.67
N ALA A 307 1.56 50.04 28.66
CA ALA A 307 0.49 50.23 27.70
C ALA A 307 -0.91 50.19 28.37
N GLU A 308 -1.13 49.28 29.31
CA GLU A 308 -2.35 49.20 30.11
C GLU A 308 -2.56 50.50 30.93
N GLU A 309 -1.52 51.01 31.59
CA GLU A 309 -1.57 52.24 32.35
C GLU A 309 -1.92 53.49 31.50
N LEU A 310 -1.46 53.52 30.24
CA LEU A 310 -1.65 54.59 29.28
C LEU A 310 -2.92 54.45 28.44
N GLY A 311 -3.65 53.27 28.53
CA GLY A 311 -4.82 52.99 27.73
C GLY A 311 -4.52 52.85 26.24
N ILE A 312 -3.30 52.40 25.85
CA ILE A 312 -2.87 52.21 24.50
C ILE A 312 -2.71 50.69 24.17
N PRO A 313 -2.71 50.30 22.87
CA PRO A 313 -2.51 48.92 22.49
C PRO A 313 -1.20 48.31 23.01
N ALA A 314 -1.23 47.08 23.46
CA ALA A 314 -0.10 46.32 23.99
C ALA A 314 0.88 45.88 22.87
N THR A 315 1.99 45.20 23.23
CA THR A 315 3.05 44.88 22.28
C THR A 315 2.64 43.85 21.21
N ASP A 316 1.54 43.17 21.37
CA ASP A 316 0.99 42.13 20.44
C ASP A 316 -0.09 42.69 19.48
N ALA A 317 -0.58 43.89 19.69
CA ALA A 317 -1.70 44.47 18.93
C ALA A 317 -1.42 44.69 17.43
N ASP A 318 -0.18 44.89 17.04
CA ASP A 318 0.24 45.15 15.65
C ASP A 318 0.83 43.91 14.96
N LEU A 319 0.66 42.71 15.55
CA LEU A 319 1.09 41.48 14.91
C LEU A 319 0.09 41.10 13.78
N PRO A 320 0.59 40.71 12.61
CA PRO A 320 -0.23 40.08 11.57
C PRO A 320 -1.00 38.86 12.15
N GLU A 321 -2.26 38.64 11.69
CA GLU A 321 -3.12 37.56 12.21
C GLU A 321 -2.47 36.15 12.13
N ASP A 322 -1.61 35.93 11.14
CA ASP A 322 -0.82 34.69 10.95
C ASP A 322 0.38 34.54 11.90
N LEU A 323 0.66 35.55 12.76
CA LEU A 323 1.74 35.57 13.75
C LEU A 323 1.24 35.79 15.20
N ALA A 324 -0.06 35.84 15.41
CA ALA A 324 -0.68 36.19 16.69
C ALA A 324 -0.94 35.01 17.64
N ASP A 325 -0.63 33.74 17.25
CA ASP A 325 -0.77 32.50 18.04
C ASP A 325 0.54 32.01 18.67
#